data_77d9ed3e10d465a64c2b0b2d3825676c
#
_entry.id   77d9ed3e10d465a64c2b0b2d3825676c
#
_cell.length_a   1.000
_cell.length_b   1.000
_cell.length_c   1.000
_cell.angle_alpha   90.00
_cell.angle_beta   90.00
_cell.angle_gamma   90.00
#
_symmetry.space_group_name_H-M   'P 1'
#
loop_
_entity.id
_entity.type
_entity.pdbx_description
1 polymer ?
#
loop_
_entity_poly.entity_id
_entity_poly.type
_entity_poly.pdbx_seq_one_letter_code
_entity_poly.pdbx_strand_id
1 'polypeptide(L)'
;MQAIPVFYRDEMIVEMDGFSPSASKPRDVVASWQKLDIPIDVQKCYPISIDHLKMVHAYDYVDGVFAGTIKNGFGNKNVAVAESCLFTIGSLYAGAEAAILNKKVAVAPVSGFHHAGYEDGYGFCTFNGLLVVCLLLFMEKLANQVGIL
;
A
#
# COMPACT_ATOMS: atom_id res chain seq x y z
N MET A 1 6.02 27.78 -2.10
CA MET A 1 5.48 26.72 -1.18
C MET A 1 6.32 25.48 -1.42
N GLN A 2 6.76 24.75 -0.38
CA GLN A 2 7.54 23.52 -0.57
C GLN A 2 6.60 22.44 -1.10
N ALA A 3 7.01 21.69 -2.15
CA ALA A 3 6.22 20.60 -2.69
C ALA A 3 6.06 19.46 -1.67
N ILE A 4 4.91 18.81 -1.69
CA ILE A 4 4.60 17.69 -0.79
C ILE A 4 5.13 16.41 -1.44
N PRO A 5 5.98 15.61 -0.77
CA PRO A 5 6.45 14.35 -1.31
C PRO A 5 5.29 13.36 -1.43
N VAL A 6 5.14 12.77 -2.61
CA VAL A 6 4.12 11.77 -2.95
C VAL A 6 4.82 10.53 -3.46
N PHE A 7 4.63 9.39 -2.79
CA PHE A 7 5.26 8.13 -3.16
C PHE A 7 4.33 7.32 -4.05
N TYR A 8 4.68 7.26 -5.34
CA TYR A 8 3.86 6.60 -6.35
C TYR A 8 4.69 5.88 -7.40
N ARG A 9 4.17 4.73 -7.88
CA ARG A 9 4.69 3.97 -9.03
C ARG A 9 3.55 3.32 -9.78
N ASP A 10 3.74 3.09 -11.07
CA ASP A 10 2.74 2.44 -11.92
C ASP A 10 2.51 0.98 -11.53
N GLU A 11 3.50 0.31 -10.91
CA GLU A 11 3.36 -1.06 -10.41
C GLU A 11 2.36 -1.20 -9.25
N MET A 12 1.90 -0.08 -8.66
CA MET A 12 0.79 -0.06 -7.71
C MET A 12 -0.57 -0.28 -8.37
N ILE A 13 -0.63 -0.22 -9.70
CA ILE A 13 -1.88 -0.24 -10.47
C ILE A 13 -2.15 -1.64 -10.99
N VAL A 14 -3.40 -2.07 -10.87
CA VAL A 14 -3.93 -3.24 -11.58
C VAL A 14 -5.19 -2.82 -12.33
N GLU A 15 -5.16 -2.98 -13.64
CA GLU A 15 -6.37 -2.81 -14.44
C GLU A 15 -7.25 -4.05 -14.27
N MET A 16 -8.44 -3.83 -13.79
CA MET A 16 -9.41 -4.90 -13.55
C MET A 16 -10.78 -4.46 -14.02
N ASP A 17 -11.48 -5.36 -14.69
CA ASP A 17 -12.91 -5.23 -14.90
C ASP A 17 -13.61 -5.44 -13.54
N GLY A 18 -14.40 -4.47 -13.10
CA GLY A 18 -15.10 -4.63 -11.84
C GLY A 18 -15.77 -3.36 -11.33
N PHE A 19 -16.50 -3.52 -10.25
CA PHE A 19 -17.29 -2.47 -9.62
C PHE A 19 -16.43 -1.39 -8.93
N SER A 20 -15.24 -1.74 -8.46
CA SER A 20 -14.41 -0.83 -7.68
C SER A 20 -13.19 -0.33 -8.46
N PRO A 21 -13.00 1.01 -8.54
CA PRO A 21 -11.79 1.59 -9.13
C PRO A 21 -10.58 1.55 -8.19
N SER A 22 -10.66 0.87 -7.04
CA SER A 22 -9.63 0.94 -5.99
C SER A 22 -8.23 0.57 -6.48
N ALA A 23 -8.14 -0.40 -7.41
CA ALA A 23 -6.87 -0.87 -7.92
C ALA A 23 -6.18 0.11 -8.90
N SER A 24 -6.93 1.01 -9.56
CA SER A 24 -6.40 2.03 -10.49
C SER A 24 -6.38 3.44 -9.88
N LYS A 25 -7.08 3.66 -8.79
CA LYS A 25 -7.28 4.97 -8.15
C LYS A 25 -5.99 5.75 -7.85
N PRO A 26 -4.87 5.15 -7.42
CA PRO A 26 -3.63 5.91 -7.15
C PRO A 26 -3.16 6.73 -8.35
N ARG A 27 -3.20 6.17 -9.57
CA ARG A 27 -2.84 6.87 -10.81
C ARG A 27 -3.74 8.09 -11.04
N ASP A 28 -5.04 7.89 -10.94
CA ASP A 28 -6.02 8.94 -11.25
C ASP A 28 -5.94 10.10 -10.25
N VAL A 29 -5.66 9.78 -8.99
CA VAL A 29 -5.44 10.77 -7.92
C VAL A 29 -4.19 11.61 -8.20
N VAL A 30 -3.06 10.98 -8.50
CA VAL A 30 -1.80 11.70 -8.82
C VAL A 30 -1.97 12.57 -10.06
N ALA A 31 -2.57 12.03 -11.13
CA ALA A 31 -2.86 12.78 -12.34
C ALA A 31 -3.78 13.98 -12.08
N SER A 32 -4.80 13.81 -11.23
CA SER A 32 -5.69 14.90 -10.84
C SER A 32 -4.94 16.01 -10.08
N TRP A 33 -4.06 15.66 -9.14
CA TRP A 33 -3.27 16.64 -8.41
C TRP A 33 -2.33 17.43 -9.32
N GLN A 34 -1.69 16.75 -10.27
CA GLN A 34 -0.84 17.42 -11.28
C GLN A 34 -1.65 18.37 -12.15
N LYS A 35 -2.85 17.94 -12.61
CA LYS A 35 -3.75 18.78 -13.42
C LYS A 35 -4.27 20.01 -12.68
N LEU A 36 -4.39 19.93 -11.35
CA LEU A 36 -4.83 21.03 -10.48
C LEU A 36 -3.66 21.90 -9.97
N ASP A 37 -2.46 21.71 -10.52
CA ASP A 37 -1.24 22.44 -10.13
C ASP A 37 -0.96 22.38 -8.61
N ILE A 38 -1.37 21.27 -7.94
CA ILE A 38 -1.02 21.07 -6.54
C ILE A 38 0.48 20.82 -6.45
N PRO A 39 1.21 21.53 -5.56
CA PRO A 39 2.65 21.44 -5.46
C PRO A 39 3.07 20.10 -4.84
N ILE A 40 3.12 19.06 -5.67
CA ILE A 40 3.57 17.71 -5.29
C ILE A 40 4.92 17.40 -5.93
N ASP A 41 5.72 16.58 -5.23
CA ASP A 41 6.97 15.99 -5.71
C ASP A 41 6.81 14.47 -5.74
N VAL A 42 6.56 13.91 -6.94
CA VAL A 42 6.30 12.49 -7.12
C VAL A 42 7.63 11.73 -7.07
N GLN A 43 7.78 10.90 -6.06
CA GLN A 43 8.95 10.08 -5.79
C GLN A 43 8.64 8.60 -5.96
N LYS A 44 9.66 7.82 -6.39
CA LYS A 44 9.56 6.36 -6.49
C LYS A 44 9.66 5.72 -5.11
N CYS A 45 8.84 4.70 -4.89
CA CYS A 45 8.94 3.80 -3.74
C CYS A 45 9.47 2.43 -4.17
N TYR A 46 9.91 1.63 -3.21
CA TYR A 46 10.31 0.24 -3.43
C TYR A 46 9.26 -0.71 -2.86
N PRO A 47 9.06 -1.89 -3.46
CA PRO A 47 8.15 -2.87 -2.90
C PRO A 47 8.68 -3.40 -1.56
N ILE A 48 7.76 -3.75 -0.67
CA ILE A 48 8.10 -4.58 0.48
C ILE A 48 8.32 -6.04 0.02
N SER A 49 8.93 -6.87 0.86
CA SER A 49 9.04 -8.30 0.60
C SER A 49 7.77 -9.06 1.01
N ILE A 50 7.58 -10.27 0.45
CA ILE A 50 6.51 -11.18 0.86
C ILE A 50 6.67 -11.57 2.34
N ASP A 51 7.90 -11.67 2.84
CA ASP A 51 8.15 -11.99 4.25
C ASP A 51 7.62 -10.90 5.20
N HIS A 52 7.60 -9.64 4.77
CA HIS A 52 6.97 -8.58 5.57
C HIS A 52 5.46 -8.79 5.70
N LEU A 53 4.78 -9.33 4.68
CA LEU A 53 3.36 -9.69 4.79
C LEU A 53 3.14 -10.83 5.78
N LYS A 54 4.04 -11.82 5.81
CA LYS A 54 4.01 -12.97 6.70
C LYS A 54 4.23 -12.61 8.18
N MET A 55 4.67 -11.38 8.47
CA MET A 55 4.75 -10.88 9.85
C MET A 55 3.38 -10.58 10.45
N VAL A 56 2.36 -10.30 9.63
CA VAL A 56 1.02 -9.88 10.06
C VAL A 56 -0.10 -10.77 9.55
N HIS A 57 0.20 -11.70 8.66
CA HIS A 57 -0.76 -12.64 8.06
C HIS A 57 -0.31 -14.09 8.20
N ALA A 58 -1.27 -15.01 8.17
CA ALA A 58 -0.99 -16.44 8.09
C ALA A 58 -0.17 -16.75 6.83
N TYR A 59 0.85 -17.59 6.95
CA TYR A 59 1.75 -17.95 5.85
C TYR A 59 0.97 -18.58 4.69
N ASP A 60 0.07 -19.52 5.00
CA ASP A 60 -0.74 -20.22 3.98
C ASP A 60 -1.66 -19.26 3.22
N TYR A 61 -2.17 -18.22 3.89
CA TYR A 61 -2.95 -17.17 3.24
C TYR A 61 -2.10 -16.38 2.25
N VAL A 62 -0.94 -15.87 2.69
CA VAL A 62 -0.04 -15.09 1.83
C VAL A 62 0.39 -15.94 0.64
N ASP A 63 0.92 -17.13 0.88
CA ASP A 63 1.40 -18.03 -0.18
C ASP A 63 0.27 -18.44 -1.13
N GLY A 64 -0.94 -18.69 -0.60
CA GLY A 64 -2.11 -19.04 -1.40
C GLY A 64 -2.62 -17.92 -2.29
N VAL A 65 -2.57 -16.66 -1.83
CA VAL A 65 -2.94 -15.49 -2.66
C VAL A 65 -1.93 -15.29 -3.77
N PHE A 66 -0.62 -15.38 -3.50
CA PHE A 66 0.43 -15.28 -4.51
C PHE A 66 0.45 -16.46 -5.49
N ALA A 67 0.02 -17.66 -5.05
CA ALA A 67 -0.15 -18.81 -5.91
C ALA A 67 -1.46 -18.78 -6.74
N GLY A 68 -2.36 -17.83 -6.50
CA GLY A 68 -3.66 -17.77 -7.12
C GLY A 68 -4.61 -18.90 -6.68
N THR A 69 -4.38 -19.54 -5.55
CA THR A 69 -5.22 -20.60 -4.98
C THR A 69 -6.23 -20.06 -3.98
N ILE A 70 -5.90 -18.99 -3.27
CA ILE A 70 -6.79 -18.26 -2.35
C ILE A 70 -7.23 -16.95 -3.00
N LYS A 71 -8.46 -16.52 -2.72
CA LYS A 71 -9.00 -15.25 -3.20
C LYS A 71 -8.33 -14.07 -2.49
N ASN A 72 -8.02 -13.02 -3.26
CA ASN A 72 -7.59 -11.72 -2.77
C ASN A 72 -8.79 -10.89 -2.24
N GLY A 73 -8.53 -9.70 -1.73
CA GLY A 73 -9.54 -8.80 -1.17
C GLY A 73 -10.60 -8.29 -2.16
N PHE A 74 -10.37 -8.46 -3.47
CA PHE A 74 -11.35 -8.18 -4.53
C PHE A 74 -12.25 -9.40 -4.84
N GLY A 75 -12.09 -10.50 -4.11
CA GLY A 75 -12.88 -11.71 -4.26
C GLY A 75 -12.49 -12.59 -5.48
N ASN A 76 -11.38 -12.30 -6.13
CA ASN A 76 -10.83 -13.04 -7.25
C ASN A 76 -9.44 -13.62 -6.93
N LYS A 77 -8.84 -14.33 -7.89
CA LYS A 77 -7.53 -14.99 -7.74
C LYS A 77 -6.45 -14.38 -8.65
N ASN A 78 -6.62 -13.13 -9.06
CA ASN A 78 -5.65 -12.42 -9.88
C ASN A 78 -4.38 -12.12 -9.05
N VAL A 79 -3.28 -12.76 -9.40
CA VAL A 79 -1.98 -12.63 -8.73
C VAL A 79 -1.42 -11.21 -8.86
N ALA A 80 -1.70 -10.50 -9.96
CA ALA A 80 -1.27 -9.13 -10.14
C ALA A 80 -1.77 -8.19 -9.01
N VAL A 81 -2.93 -8.50 -8.39
CA VAL A 81 -3.41 -7.77 -7.20
C VAL A 81 -2.48 -7.97 -6.01
N ALA A 82 -2.01 -9.19 -5.77
CA ALA A 82 -1.06 -9.46 -4.68
C ALA A 82 0.28 -8.76 -4.93
N GLU A 83 0.78 -8.82 -6.17
CA GLU A 83 2.03 -8.17 -6.57
C GLU A 83 1.95 -6.65 -6.41
N SER A 84 0.85 -6.03 -6.84
CA SER A 84 0.65 -4.58 -6.67
C SER A 84 0.60 -4.15 -5.21
N CYS A 85 0.12 -5.02 -4.30
CA CYS A 85 0.10 -4.74 -2.86
C CYS A 85 1.51 -4.56 -2.28
N LEU A 86 2.53 -5.22 -2.82
CA LEU A 86 3.91 -5.02 -2.36
C LEU A 86 4.35 -3.56 -2.59
N PHE A 87 3.97 -2.99 -3.71
CA PHE A 87 4.28 -1.60 -4.06
C PHE A 87 3.38 -0.59 -3.33
N THR A 88 2.09 -0.89 -3.15
CA THR A 88 1.19 0.01 -2.39
C THR A 88 1.60 0.10 -0.92
N ILE A 89 1.98 -1.02 -0.30
CA ILE A 89 2.49 -1.03 1.08
C ILE A 89 3.87 -0.37 1.15
N GLY A 90 4.74 -0.61 0.15
CA GLY A 90 6.03 0.05 0.03
C GLY A 90 5.89 1.58 -0.12
N SER A 91 4.89 2.05 -0.86
CA SER A 91 4.53 3.48 -0.95
C SER A 91 4.14 4.05 0.41
N LEU A 92 3.28 3.34 1.17
CA LEU A 92 2.86 3.76 2.50
C LEU A 92 4.06 3.82 3.47
N TYR A 93 4.95 2.82 3.41
CA TYR A 93 6.16 2.78 4.22
C TYR A 93 7.10 3.96 3.91
N ALA A 94 7.40 4.18 2.62
CA ALA A 94 8.25 5.30 2.18
C ALA A 94 7.64 6.68 2.57
N GLY A 95 6.32 6.82 2.47
CA GLY A 95 5.61 8.01 2.94
C GLY A 95 5.77 8.23 4.45
N ALA A 96 5.58 7.18 5.24
CA ALA A 96 5.75 7.24 6.70
C ALA A 96 7.19 7.60 7.09
N GLU A 97 8.19 6.94 6.49
CA GLU A 97 9.60 7.25 6.71
C GLU A 97 9.93 8.71 6.35
N ALA A 98 9.50 9.17 5.18
CA ALA A 98 9.73 10.55 4.75
C ALA A 98 9.08 11.58 5.69
N ALA A 99 7.86 11.31 6.18
CA ALA A 99 7.17 12.18 7.13
C ALA A 99 7.92 12.26 8.48
N ILE A 100 8.49 11.15 8.96
CA ILE A 100 9.31 11.11 10.17
C ILE A 100 10.59 11.93 9.97
N LEU A 101 11.29 11.71 8.85
CA LEU A 101 12.58 12.36 8.58
C LEU A 101 12.44 13.86 8.32
N ASN A 102 11.43 14.28 7.57
CA ASN A 102 11.21 15.70 7.27
C ASN A 102 10.43 16.45 8.36
N LYS A 103 9.88 15.74 9.36
CA LYS A 103 9.01 16.25 10.43
C LYS A 103 7.80 17.03 9.89
N LYS A 104 7.27 16.62 8.76
CA LYS A 104 6.13 17.22 8.06
C LYS A 104 5.21 16.13 7.53
N VAL A 105 4.51 16.46 6.46
CA VAL A 105 3.59 15.55 5.75
C VAL A 105 4.33 14.87 4.60
N ALA A 106 3.97 13.64 4.32
CA ALA A 106 4.20 12.94 3.08
C ALA A 106 2.92 12.20 2.68
N VAL A 107 2.77 11.85 1.42
CA VAL A 107 1.56 11.23 0.90
C VAL A 107 1.89 9.91 0.20
N ALA A 108 1.13 8.90 0.53
CA ALA A 108 1.03 7.65 -0.21
C ALA A 108 -0.40 7.52 -0.75
N PRO A 109 -0.63 7.63 -2.05
CA PRO A 109 -1.97 7.56 -2.64
C PRO A 109 -2.44 6.10 -2.70
N VAL A 110 -2.67 5.50 -1.55
CA VAL A 110 -3.03 4.09 -1.40
C VAL A 110 -4.40 3.93 -0.74
N SER A 111 -4.99 2.75 -0.90
CA SER A 111 -6.25 2.38 -0.26
C SER A 111 -6.32 0.87 -0.08
N GLY A 112 -7.27 0.40 0.74
CA GLY A 112 -7.59 -1.01 0.81
C GLY A 112 -6.72 -1.83 1.78
N PHE A 113 -6.59 -1.39 3.03
CA PHE A 113 -5.83 -2.12 4.04
C PHE A 113 -6.67 -2.62 5.23
N HIS A 114 -7.64 -1.84 5.69
CA HIS A 114 -8.26 -2.00 7.01
C HIS A 114 -9.24 -3.17 7.12
N HIS A 115 -9.73 -3.71 6.01
CA HIS A 115 -10.59 -4.89 6.02
C HIS A 115 -9.82 -6.21 5.95
N ALA A 116 -8.51 -6.21 5.72
CA ALA A 116 -7.74 -7.43 5.67
C ALA A 116 -7.54 -8.02 7.07
N GLY A 117 -8.00 -9.26 7.27
CA GLY A 117 -7.82 -10.05 8.47
C GLY A 117 -6.47 -10.78 8.50
N TYR A 118 -6.28 -11.68 9.50
CA TYR A 118 -5.05 -12.46 9.62
C TYR A 118 -4.90 -13.50 8.51
N GLU A 119 -5.99 -14.17 8.12
CA GLU A 119 -6.00 -15.27 7.16
C GLU A 119 -6.99 -15.08 6.00
N ASP A 120 -7.49 -13.85 5.82
CA ASP A 120 -8.41 -13.51 4.76
C ASP A 120 -8.29 -12.05 4.32
N GLY A 121 -8.85 -11.76 3.13
CA GLY A 121 -8.99 -10.42 2.61
C GLY A 121 -10.38 -10.21 2.02
N TYR A 122 -10.98 -9.04 2.29
CA TYR A 122 -12.28 -8.65 1.75
C TYR A 122 -12.40 -7.12 1.65
N GLY A 123 -13.51 -6.62 1.10
CA GLY A 123 -13.74 -5.19 1.01
C GLY A 123 -12.65 -4.45 0.23
N PHE A 124 -12.10 -5.07 -0.82
CA PHE A 124 -10.99 -4.57 -1.64
C PHE A 124 -9.65 -4.46 -0.91
N CYS A 125 -9.53 -5.03 0.30
CA CYS A 125 -8.31 -5.09 1.10
C CYS A 125 -7.74 -6.51 1.05
N THR A 126 -6.60 -6.70 0.39
CA THR A 126 -5.95 -8.01 0.30
C THR A 126 -5.03 -8.26 1.49
N PHE A 127 -4.16 -7.31 1.80
CA PHE A 127 -3.23 -7.39 2.92
C PHE A 127 -3.32 -6.15 3.81
N ASN A 128 -3.06 -6.30 5.10
CA ASN A 128 -3.11 -5.21 6.07
C ASN A 128 -1.80 -4.41 6.08
N GLY A 129 -1.64 -3.53 5.09
CA GLY A 129 -0.46 -2.68 4.96
C GLY A 129 -0.24 -1.73 6.13
N LEU A 130 -1.31 -1.34 6.86
CA LEU A 130 -1.17 -0.49 8.05
C LEU A 130 -0.35 -1.20 9.13
N LEU A 131 -0.69 -2.45 9.43
CA LEU A 131 0.05 -3.24 10.42
C LEU A 131 1.48 -3.56 9.97
N VAL A 132 1.67 -3.90 8.69
CA VAL A 132 3.02 -4.12 8.12
C VAL A 132 3.90 -2.90 8.34
N VAL A 133 3.42 -1.72 7.95
CA VAL A 133 4.19 -0.47 8.07
C VAL A 133 4.47 -0.13 9.53
N CYS A 134 3.50 -0.30 10.45
CA CYS A 134 3.74 -0.10 11.87
C CYS A 134 4.89 -0.98 12.37
N LEU A 135 4.89 -2.27 12.03
CA LEU A 135 5.94 -3.19 12.46
C LEU A 135 7.31 -2.82 11.87
N LEU A 136 7.37 -2.45 10.59
CA LEU A 136 8.62 -2.02 9.96
C LEU A 136 9.19 -0.78 10.65
N LEU A 137 8.37 0.23 10.93
CA LEU A 137 8.81 1.44 11.65
C LEU A 137 9.35 1.13 13.05
N PHE A 138 8.75 0.17 13.77
CA PHE A 138 9.26 -0.27 15.07
C PHE A 138 10.56 -1.07 14.95
N MET A 139 10.64 -2.01 14.01
CA MET A 139 11.83 -2.84 13.80
C MET A 139 13.06 -2.01 13.43
N GLU A 140 12.87 -0.97 12.59
CA GLU A 140 13.91 -0.05 12.17
C GLU A 140 14.16 1.09 13.18
N LYS A 141 13.43 1.09 14.31
CA LYS A 141 13.56 2.10 15.37
C LYS A 141 13.27 3.54 14.90
N LEU A 142 12.47 3.68 13.85
CA LEU A 142 12.04 4.96 13.32
C LEU A 142 10.91 5.58 14.15
N ALA A 143 10.11 4.76 14.81
CA ALA A 143 9.03 5.18 15.69
C ALA A 143 8.93 4.30 16.93
N ASN A 144 8.53 4.88 18.06
CA ASN A 144 8.22 4.17 19.30
C ASN A 144 6.70 4.05 19.52
N GLN A 145 5.92 4.82 18.78
CA GLN A 145 4.47 4.85 18.84
C GLN A 145 3.92 5.25 17.46
N VAL A 146 2.89 4.54 17.00
CA VAL A 146 2.18 4.83 15.75
C VAL A 146 0.69 4.90 16.05
N GLY A 147 0.02 5.95 15.57
CA GLY A 147 -1.43 6.10 15.60
C GLY A 147 -2.00 5.83 14.22
N ILE A 148 -3.09 5.06 14.15
CA ILE A 148 -3.90 4.85 12.96
C ILE A 148 -5.23 5.54 13.19
N LEU A 149 -5.62 6.46 12.30
CA LEU A 149 -6.82 7.28 12.39
C LEU A 149 -7.84 6.85 11.32
#